data_3a336d2261acc51d4ccb2b0f5efd5ac7
#
_entry.id   3a336d2261acc51d4ccb2b0f5efd5ac7
#
_cell.length_a   1.000
_cell.length_b   1.000
_cell.length_c   1.000
_cell.angle_alpha   90.00
_cell.angle_beta   90.00
_cell.angle_gamma   90.00
#
_symmetry.space_group_name_H-M   'P 1'
#
loop_
_entity.id
_entity.type
_entity.pdbx_description
1 polymer ?
#
loop_
_entity_poly.entity_id
_entity_poly.type
_entity_poly.pdbx_seq_one_letter_code
_entity_poly.pdbx_strand_id
1 'polypeptide(L)'
;MPQEPVTGRIHSFESFGAADGPGVRFIVFLHGCGFRCVYCHNPDTWARPAAMEMSAEEVLVKALRYRDYWGEEGGITLSGGEPMLQAHFAAELFERAHDAGVNTCLDTAAGPFRRDDAHIVRLLDAADTVLLDIKAFDPALHRKVTGSDNSNVLDCARYLSGIGKQVWIRRVIVPGLTDGEDDLRRTGEFISTLGNVKKIEVLPYHDMGADKWRSLGLDYSLEGTPIPDDPILERCSNLLKSASCGM
;
A
#
# COMPACT_ATOMS: atom_id res chain seq x y z
N MET A 1 18.71 -10.30 -29.49
CA MET A 1 18.86 -11.24 -28.36
C MET A 1 17.59 -11.19 -27.57
N PRO A 2 17.00 -12.30 -27.15
CA PRO A 2 15.84 -12.22 -26.25
C PRO A 2 16.29 -11.49 -24.98
N GLN A 3 15.55 -10.47 -24.57
CA GLN A 3 15.78 -9.81 -23.28
C GLN A 3 15.56 -10.85 -22.18
N GLU A 4 16.44 -10.88 -21.19
CA GLU A 4 16.22 -11.70 -20.01
C GLU A 4 14.89 -11.31 -19.36
N PRO A 5 14.08 -12.28 -18.92
CA PRO A 5 12.80 -11.99 -18.29
C PRO A 5 13.03 -11.15 -17.02
N VAL A 6 12.24 -10.10 -16.87
CA VAL A 6 12.26 -9.30 -15.65
C VAL A 6 11.71 -10.14 -14.50
N THR A 7 12.50 -10.32 -13.46
CA THR A 7 12.11 -11.10 -12.28
C THR A 7 11.80 -10.18 -11.09
N GLY A 8 10.83 -10.58 -10.27
CA GLY A 8 10.49 -9.96 -9.01
C GLY A 8 10.91 -10.82 -7.83
N ARG A 9 11.32 -10.16 -6.76
CA ARG A 9 11.60 -10.80 -5.47
C ARG A 9 10.31 -10.87 -4.68
N ILE A 10 9.78 -12.08 -4.57
CA ILE A 10 8.50 -12.37 -3.93
C ILE A 10 8.74 -12.84 -2.49
N HIS A 11 7.99 -12.30 -1.54
CA HIS A 11 7.95 -12.77 -0.16
C HIS A 11 6.95 -13.93 -0.02
N SER A 12 5.69 -13.69 -0.39
CA SER A 12 4.61 -14.64 -0.21
C SER A 12 3.41 -14.30 -1.09
N PHE A 13 2.41 -15.16 -1.06
CA PHE A 13 1.12 -14.99 -1.75
C PHE A 13 -0.02 -15.20 -0.77
N GLU A 14 -1.12 -14.45 -0.99
CA GLU A 14 -2.41 -14.68 -0.36
C GLU A 14 -3.48 -14.83 -1.46
N SER A 15 -4.29 -15.90 -1.39
CA SER A 15 -5.18 -16.24 -2.51
C SER A 15 -6.57 -15.61 -2.43
N PHE A 16 -6.98 -15.15 -1.23
CA PHE A 16 -8.33 -14.70 -0.95
C PHE A 16 -8.37 -13.42 -0.13
N GLY A 17 -7.54 -12.42 -0.47
CA GLY A 17 -7.56 -11.11 0.17
C GLY A 17 -8.89 -10.40 -0.08
N ALA A 18 -9.54 -9.96 0.99
CA ALA A 18 -10.81 -9.22 0.92
C ALA A 18 -10.68 -7.75 1.33
N ALA A 19 -9.52 -7.34 1.85
CA ALA A 19 -9.24 -5.99 2.35
C ALA A 19 -8.20 -5.23 1.52
N ASP A 20 -7.67 -5.84 0.46
CA ASP A 20 -6.50 -5.35 -0.29
C ASP A 20 -6.88 -4.87 -1.69
N GLY A 21 -8.04 -4.23 -1.82
CA GLY A 21 -8.58 -3.67 -3.04
C GLY A 21 -10.02 -4.09 -3.32
N PRO A 22 -10.54 -3.74 -4.52
CA PRO A 22 -11.90 -4.12 -4.92
C PRO A 22 -12.03 -5.64 -5.08
N GLY A 23 -13.16 -6.21 -4.67
CA GLY A 23 -13.47 -7.63 -4.80
C GLY A 23 -12.53 -8.56 -4.04
N VAL A 24 -12.44 -9.81 -4.47
CA VAL A 24 -11.49 -10.80 -3.93
C VAL A 24 -10.17 -10.71 -4.70
N ARG A 25 -9.06 -10.67 -3.97
CA ARG A 25 -7.74 -10.42 -4.58
C ARG A 25 -6.79 -11.60 -4.41
N PHE A 26 -6.02 -11.88 -5.45
CA PHE A 26 -4.77 -12.62 -5.31
C PHE A 26 -3.66 -11.62 -4.99
N ILE A 27 -3.12 -11.69 -3.77
CA ILE A 27 -2.13 -10.72 -3.30
C ILE A 27 -0.72 -11.29 -3.49
N VAL A 28 0.16 -10.50 -4.06
CA VAL A 28 1.58 -10.77 -4.19
C VAL A 28 2.34 -9.84 -3.26
N PHE A 29 2.91 -10.38 -2.20
CA PHE A 29 3.74 -9.62 -1.28
C PHE A 29 5.18 -9.59 -1.78
N LEU A 30 5.68 -8.40 -2.11
CA LEU A 30 7.04 -8.20 -2.61
C LEU A 30 8.04 -7.96 -1.47
N HIS A 31 9.29 -8.32 -1.70
CA HIS A 31 10.41 -8.00 -0.82
C HIS A 31 10.96 -6.59 -1.06
N GLY A 32 11.45 -5.99 0.01
CA GLY A 32 12.09 -4.69 0.05
C GLY A 32 11.12 -3.59 0.48
N CYS A 33 11.51 -2.79 1.47
CA CYS A 33 10.80 -1.58 1.87
C CYS A 33 11.81 -0.57 2.38
N GLY A 34 11.67 0.70 1.98
CA GLY A 34 12.48 1.81 2.47
C GLY A 34 12.01 2.33 3.83
N PHE A 35 10.72 2.15 4.16
CA PHE A 35 10.17 2.57 5.43
C PHE A 35 10.44 1.57 6.55
N ARG A 36 10.39 2.05 7.78
CA ARG A 36 10.52 1.29 9.03
C ARG A 36 9.35 1.61 9.93
N CYS A 37 8.12 1.34 9.39
CA CYS A 37 6.90 1.65 10.12
C CYS A 37 6.87 0.91 11.45
N VAL A 38 6.67 1.63 12.55
CA VAL A 38 6.67 1.09 13.91
C VAL A 38 5.58 0.04 14.17
N TYR A 39 4.55 0.02 13.33
CA TYR A 39 3.45 -0.96 13.37
C TYR A 39 3.47 -1.93 12.18
N CYS A 40 4.61 -2.13 11.54
CA CYS A 40 4.67 -2.98 10.34
C CYS A 40 4.27 -4.43 10.66
N HIS A 41 3.33 -4.97 9.89
CA HIS A 41 2.91 -6.38 10.01
C HIS A 41 3.86 -7.34 9.28
N ASN A 42 4.66 -6.81 8.35
CA ASN A 42 5.56 -7.60 7.52
C ASN A 42 7.01 -7.10 7.60
N PRO A 43 7.62 -6.97 8.81
CA PRO A 43 9.01 -6.54 8.93
C PRO A 43 9.99 -7.52 8.28
N ASP A 44 9.58 -8.76 8.10
CA ASP A 44 10.27 -9.82 7.36
C ASP A 44 10.45 -9.51 5.87
N THR A 45 9.64 -8.59 5.31
CA THR A 45 9.85 -8.10 3.93
C THR A 45 10.98 -7.07 3.81
N TRP A 46 11.48 -6.49 4.89
CA TRP A 46 12.51 -5.46 4.85
C TRP A 46 13.87 -6.00 4.45
N ALA A 47 14.19 -7.20 4.91
CA ALA A 47 15.51 -7.81 4.77
C ALA A 47 15.69 -8.46 3.38
N ARG A 48 16.96 -8.64 3.02
CA ARG A 48 17.40 -9.50 1.94
C ARG A 48 18.13 -10.70 2.57
N PRO A 49 18.10 -11.87 1.98
CA PRO A 49 17.63 -12.25 0.66
C PRO A 49 16.12 -12.47 0.58
N ALA A 50 15.59 -12.36 -0.62
CA ALA A 50 14.21 -12.70 -0.94
C ALA A 50 13.98 -14.21 -0.88
N ALA A 51 12.75 -14.62 -0.59
CA ALA A 51 12.39 -16.02 -0.54
C ALA A 51 12.33 -16.64 -1.93
N MET A 52 11.76 -15.94 -2.91
CA MET A 52 11.54 -16.44 -4.27
C MET A 52 11.85 -15.35 -5.30
N GLU A 53 12.46 -15.75 -6.41
CA GLU A 53 12.54 -14.94 -7.62
C GLU A 53 11.66 -15.58 -8.68
N MET A 54 10.74 -14.78 -9.25
CA MET A 54 9.79 -15.23 -10.25
C MET A 54 9.62 -14.17 -11.34
N SER A 55 9.43 -14.61 -12.58
CA SER A 55 9.02 -13.73 -13.67
C SER A 55 7.56 -13.27 -13.53
N ALA A 56 7.20 -12.18 -14.19
CA ALA A 56 5.81 -11.70 -14.23
C ALA A 56 4.85 -12.75 -14.78
N GLU A 57 5.29 -13.53 -15.78
CA GLU A 57 4.49 -14.62 -16.36
C GLU A 57 4.23 -15.75 -15.36
N GLU A 58 5.26 -16.20 -14.64
CA GLU A 58 5.09 -17.26 -13.62
C GLU A 58 4.13 -16.83 -12.50
N VAL A 59 4.23 -15.57 -12.06
CA VAL A 59 3.30 -15.00 -11.06
C VAL A 59 1.88 -14.94 -11.61
N LEU A 60 1.69 -14.45 -12.84
CA LEU A 60 0.37 -14.40 -13.48
C LEU A 60 -0.25 -15.78 -13.62
N VAL A 61 0.49 -16.77 -14.13
CA VAL A 61 0.01 -18.15 -14.27
C VAL A 61 -0.42 -18.72 -12.91
N LYS A 62 0.31 -18.40 -11.86
CA LYS A 62 -0.07 -18.81 -10.49
C LYS A 62 -1.36 -18.13 -10.03
N ALA A 63 -1.51 -16.83 -10.26
CA ALA A 63 -2.68 -16.06 -9.88
C ALA A 63 -3.94 -16.51 -10.62
N LEU A 64 -3.84 -16.77 -11.92
CA LEU A 64 -4.98 -17.19 -12.78
C LEU A 64 -5.66 -18.49 -12.33
N ARG A 65 -4.99 -19.32 -11.51
CA ARG A 65 -5.60 -20.52 -10.91
C ARG A 65 -6.76 -20.18 -9.95
N TYR A 66 -6.83 -18.93 -9.49
CA TYR A 66 -7.83 -18.44 -8.55
C TYR A 66 -8.87 -17.52 -9.20
N ARG A 67 -8.82 -17.37 -10.52
CA ARG A 67 -9.65 -16.42 -11.29
C ARG A 67 -11.15 -16.59 -11.02
N ASP A 68 -11.63 -17.81 -10.90
CA ASP A 68 -13.05 -18.12 -10.70
C ASP A 68 -13.61 -17.58 -9.36
N TYR A 69 -12.73 -17.21 -8.42
CA TYR A 69 -13.10 -16.67 -7.12
C TYR A 69 -13.11 -15.14 -7.07
N TRP A 70 -12.61 -14.44 -8.09
CA TRP A 70 -12.43 -12.99 -8.05
C TRP A 70 -13.72 -12.20 -8.27
N GLY A 71 -14.74 -12.80 -8.87
CA GLY A 71 -15.95 -12.10 -9.30
C GLY A 71 -15.63 -11.03 -10.37
N GLU A 72 -16.48 -10.02 -10.46
CA GLU A 72 -16.35 -8.98 -11.48
C GLU A 72 -15.30 -7.91 -11.14
N GLU A 73 -15.10 -7.61 -9.85
CA GLU A 73 -14.21 -6.53 -9.40
C GLU A 73 -12.83 -7.02 -8.93
N GLY A 74 -12.69 -8.30 -8.66
CA GLY A 74 -11.47 -8.89 -8.13
C GLY A 74 -10.33 -9.01 -9.13
N GLY A 75 -9.17 -9.45 -8.67
CA GLY A 75 -7.98 -9.57 -9.52
C GLY A 75 -6.69 -9.71 -8.74
N ILE A 76 -5.62 -9.06 -9.19
CA ILE A 76 -4.30 -9.13 -8.57
C ILE A 76 -3.99 -7.84 -7.81
N THR A 77 -3.47 -7.98 -6.59
CA THR A 77 -2.90 -6.87 -5.82
C THR A 77 -1.40 -7.08 -5.60
N LEU A 78 -0.60 -6.07 -5.89
CA LEU A 78 0.79 -6.00 -5.45
C LEU A 78 0.88 -5.22 -4.15
N SER A 79 1.48 -5.82 -3.13
CA SER A 79 1.65 -5.29 -1.78
C SER A 79 2.98 -5.80 -1.18
N GLY A 80 3.07 -5.92 0.16
CA GLY A 80 4.18 -6.56 0.88
C GLY A 80 5.11 -5.60 1.56
N GLY A 81 6.32 -5.42 1.02
CA GLY A 81 7.21 -4.33 1.37
C GLY A 81 6.77 -3.03 0.69
N GLU A 82 7.47 -2.61 -0.36
CA GLU A 82 7.08 -1.46 -1.19
C GLU A 82 7.23 -1.84 -2.67
N PRO A 83 6.12 -2.05 -3.39
CA PRO A 83 6.16 -2.50 -4.78
C PRO A 83 6.89 -1.55 -5.73
N MET A 84 6.89 -0.25 -5.48
CA MET A 84 7.62 0.72 -6.30
C MET A 84 9.13 0.50 -6.31
N LEU A 85 9.71 -0.21 -5.33
CA LEU A 85 11.12 -0.62 -5.36
C LEU A 85 11.41 -1.68 -6.43
N GLN A 86 10.39 -2.30 -6.97
CA GLN A 86 10.45 -3.29 -8.04
C GLN A 86 9.53 -2.87 -9.21
N ALA A 87 9.46 -1.56 -9.48
CA ALA A 87 8.50 -0.96 -10.40
C ALA A 87 8.55 -1.55 -11.81
N HIS A 88 9.73 -1.94 -12.31
CA HIS A 88 9.86 -2.58 -13.63
C HIS A 88 9.12 -3.92 -13.69
N PHE A 89 9.36 -4.81 -12.70
CA PHE A 89 8.65 -6.08 -12.58
C PHE A 89 7.15 -5.89 -12.35
N ALA A 90 6.81 -4.98 -11.43
CA ALA A 90 5.42 -4.70 -11.06
C ALA A 90 4.59 -4.19 -12.26
N ALA A 91 5.17 -3.29 -13.08
CA ALA A 91 4.54 -2.79 -14.29
C ALA A 91 4.32 -3.92 -15.31
N GLU A 92 5.34 -4.75 -15.55
CA GLU A 92 5.21 -5.88 -16.50
C GLU A 92 4.13 -6.87 -16.04
N LEU A 93 4.04 -7.17 -14.74
CA LEU A 93 2.99 -8.04 -14.22
C LEU A 93 1.60 -7.45 -14.44
N PHE A 94 1.41 -6.16 -14.20
CA PHE A 94 0.12 -5.51 -14.39
C PHE A 94 -0.29 -5.41 -15.86
N GLU A 95 0.62 -5.10 -16.75
CA GLU A 95 0.35 -5.12 -18.20
C GLU A 95 -0.06 -6.49 -18.70
N ARG A 96 0.65 -7.55 -18.30
CA ARG A 96 0.28 -8.94 -18.62
C ARG A 96 -1.07 -9.34 -17.99
N ALA A 97 -1.39 -8.84 -16.80
CA ALA A 97 -2.68 -9.05 -16.16
C ALA A 97 -3.79 -8.40 -16.99
N HIS A 98 -3.60 -7.18 -17.49
CA HIS A 98 -4.54 -6.50 -18.40
C HIS A 98 -4.73 -7.27 -19.71
N ASP A 99 -3.66 -7.76 -20.32
CA ASP A 99 -3.74 -8.60 -21.53
C ASP A 99 -4.58 -9.88 -21.31
N ALA A 100 -4.58 -10.37 -20.07
CA ALA A 100 -5.42 -11.49 -19.64
C ALA A 100 -6.82 -11.07 -19.16
N GLY A 101 -7.19 -9.78 -19.21
CA GLY A 101 -8.47 -9.25 -18.74
C GLY A 101 -8.63 -9.32 -17.21
N VAL A 102 -7.54 -9.08 -16.47
CA VAL A 102 -7.50 -9.14 -15.00
C VAL A 102 -7.30 -7.73 -14.43
N ASN A 103 -8.15 -7.35 -13.48
CA ASN A 103 -8.04 -6.09 -12.74
C ASN A 103 -6.82 -6.05 -11.83
N THR A 104 -6.16 -4.88 -11.75
CA THR A 104 -4.91 -4.68 -11.00
C THR A 104 -5.08 -3.65 -9.89
N CYS A 105 -4.46 -3.92 -8.75
CA CYS A 105 -4.44 -3.03 -7.60
C CYS A 105 -3.02 -2.88 -7.05
N LEU A 106 -2.57 -1.66 -6.85
CA LEU A 106 -1.29 -1.34 -6.25
C LEU A 106 -1.48 -0.86 -4.81
N ASP A 107 -0.96 -1.59 -3.83
CA ASP A 107 -0.90 -1.19 -2.43
C ASP A 107 0.49 -0.64 -2.12
N THR A 108 0.58 0.65 -1.83
CA THR A 108 1.85 1.36 -1.70
C THR A 108 1.81 2.46 -0.64
N ALA A 109 2.96 2.66 0.02
CA ALA A 109 3.21 3.86 0.82
C ALA A 109 3.98 4.94 0.02
N ALA A 110 4.27 4.71 -1.24
CA ALA A 110 4.87 5.63 -2.21
C ALA A 110 6.19 6.30 -1.78
N GLY A 111 6.94 5.71 -0.86
CA GLY A 111 8.22 6.26 -0.42
C GLY A 111 9.23 6.44 -1.56
N PRO A 112 9.37 5.51 -2.51
CA PRO A 112 10.26 5.63 -3.67
C PRO A 112 9.75 6.54 -4.78
N PHE A 113 8.53 7.06 -4.71
CA PHE A 113 7.91 7.80 -5.80
C PHE A 113 8.78 8.96 -6.31
N ARG A 114 8.94 9.02 -7.63
CA ARG A 114 9.51 10.15 -8.37
C ARG A 114 8.85 10.25 -9.73
N ARG A 115 8.50 11.45 -10.14
CA ARG A 115 7.83 11.74 -11.42
C ARG A 115 8.69 11.46 -12.65
N ASP A 116 10.01 11.48 -12.47
CA ASP A 116 11.01 11.25 -13.53
C ASP A 116 11.44 9.79 -13.64
N ASP A 117 10.95 8.90 -12.79
CA ASP A 117 11.21 7.48 -12.88
C ASP A 117 10.19 6.80 -13.82
N ALA A 118 10.66 6.47 -15.02
CA ALA A 118 9.82 5.90 -16.07
C ALA A 118 9.19 4.54 -15.66
N HIS A 119 9.85 3.74 -14.80
CA HIS A 119 9.29 2.47 -14.36
C HIS A 119 8.18 2.67 -13.34
N ILE A 120 8.31 3.66 -12.44
CA ILE A 120 7.25 4.00 -11.48
C ILE A 120 6.04 4.58 -12.22
N VAL A 121 6.25 5.49 -13.17
CA VAL A 121 5.17 6.06 -13.99
C VAL A 121 4.43 4.94 -14.74
N ARG A 122 5.16 4.04 -15.41
CA ARG A 122 4.58 2.89 -16.12
C ARG A 122 3.77 1.98 -15.18
N LEU A 123 4.26 1.73 -13.96
CA LEU A 123 3.53 0.96 -12.95
C LEU A 123 2.22 1.64 -12.55
N LEU A 124 2.26 2.95 -12.30
CA LEU A 124 1.07 3.71 -11.93
C LEU A 124 0.05 3.78 -13.08
N ASP A 125 0.51 3.86 -14.32
CA ASP A 125 -0.35 3.82 -15.50
C ASP A 125 -1.03 2.44 -15.66
N ALA A 126 -0.31 1.37 -15.36
CA ALA A 126 -0.81 0.00 -15.42
C ALA A 126 -1.65 -0.44 -14.21
N ALA A 127 -1.80 0.35 -13.16
CA ALA A 127 -2.67 0.05 -12.03
C ALA A 127 -4.09 0.56 -12.30
N ASP A 128 -5.14 -0.26 -12.10
CA ASP A 128 -6.54 0.20 -12.15
C ASP A 128 -6.91 0.97 -10.88
N THR A 129 -6.49 0.48 -9.74
CA THR A 129 -6.71 1.10 -8.42
C THR A 129 -5.39 1.22 -7.67
N VAL A 130 -5.20 2.33 -6.98
CA VAL A 130 -4.07 2.51 -6.05
C VAL A 130 -4.59 2.65 -4.63
N LEU A 131 -4.16 1.76 -3.73
CA LEU A 131 -4.30 1.92 -2.29
C LEU A 131 -3.08 2.72 -1.82
N LEU A 132 -3.30 3.97 -1.46
CA LEU A 132 -2.22 4.86 -1.04
C LEU A 132 -2.26 5.08 0.46
N ASP A 133 -1.22 4.62 1.14
CA ASP A 133 -1.05 4.82 2.57
C ASP A 133 -0.49 6.21 2.90
N ILE A 134 -1.29 7.09 3.48
CA ILE A 134 -0.81 8.34 4.09
C ILE A 134 -0.62 8.10 5.59
N LYS A 135 0.61 7.77 6.01
CA LYS A 135 0.93 7.38 7.39
C LYS A 135 0.84 8.54 8.39
N ALA A 136 1.13 9.76 7.97
CA ALA A 136 0.89 11.03 8.65
C ALA A 136 1.01 12.18 7.64
N PHE A 137 0.32 13.30 7.87
CA PHE A 137 0.49 14.51 7.09
C PHE A 137 1.65 15.37 7.62
N ASP A 138 1.79 15.45 8.94
CA ASP A 138 2.91 16.14 9.57
C ASP A 138 4.22 15.40 9.31
N PRO A 139 5.26 16.05 8.73
CA PRO A 139 6.51 15.38 8.38
C PRO A 139 7.28 14.82 9.59
N ALA A 140 7.17 15.47 10.77
CA ALA A 140 7.84 15.01 11.99
C ALA A 140 7.15 13.75 12.54
N LEU A 141 5.80 13.74 12.54
CA LEU A 141 5.03 12.55 12.87
C LEU A 141 5.29 11.42 11.87
N HIS A 142 5.29 11.72 10.57
CA HIS A 142 5.58 10.72 9.54
C HIS A 142 6.97 10.09 9.75
N ARG A 143 7.97 10.91 10.06
CA ARG A 143 9.32 10.41 10.36
C ARG A 143 9.36 9.56 11.63
N LYS A 144 8.61 9.93 12.66
CA LYS A 144 8.46 9.12 13.88
C LYS A 144 7.82 7.76 13.59
N VAL A 145 6.85 7.71 12.68
CA VAL A 145 6.11 6.49 12.31
C VAL A 145 6.91 5.60 11.35
N THR A 146 7.61 6.18 10.37
CA THR A 146 8.16 5.44 9.22
C THR A 146 9.69 5.47 9.11
N GLY A 147 10.35 6.34 9.86
CA GLY A 147 11.79 6.64 9.72
C GLY A 147 12.14 7.58 8.56
N SER A 148 11.15 8.06 7.78
CA SER A 148 11.36 8.91 6.60
C SER A 148 10.37 10.08 6.56
N ASP A 149 10.63 11.09 5.73
CA ASP A 149 9.64 12.14 5.47
C ASP A 149 8.54 11.67 4.49
N ASN A 150 7.50 12.50 4.31
CA ASN A 150 6.33 12.19 3.50
C ASN A 150 6.25 12.97 2.18
N SER A 151 7.27 13.69 1.78
CA SER A 151 7.23 14.54 0.58
C SER A 151 6.87 13.75 -0.68
N ASN A 152 7.51 12.60 -0.87
CA ASN A 152 7.24 11.70 -2.00
C ASN A 152 5.82 11.12 -1.97
N VAL A 153 5.30 10.80 -0.78
CA VAL A 153 3.94 10.26 -0.60
C VAL A 153 2.90 11.30 -1.03
N LEU A 154 3.03 12.54 -0.55
CA LEU A 154 2.11 13.63 -0.90
C LEU A 154 2.25 14.06 -2.37
N ASP A 155 3.46 13.99 -2.93
CA ASP A 155 3.68 14.26 -4.35
C ASP A 155 3.08 13.15 -5.23
N CYS A 156 3.17 11.88 -4.83
CA CYS A 156 2.49 10.77 -5.47
C CYS A 156 0.96 10.97 -5.49
N ALA A 157 0.38 11.35 -4.36
CA ALA A 157 -1.06 11.63 -4.27
C ALA A 157 -1.50 12.72 -5.26
N ARG A 158 -0.73 13.83 -5.35
CA ARG A 158 -1.01 14.91 -6.33
C ARG A 158 -0.83 14.44 -7.77
N TYR A 159 0.21 13.64 -8.03
CA TYR A 159 0.43 13.05 -9.36
C TYR A 159 -0.73 12.18 -9.80
N LEU A 160 -1.17 11.25 -8.94
CA LEU A 160 -2.31 10.37 -9.20
C LEU A 160 -3.60 11.16 -9.42
N SER A 161 -3.80 12.25 -8.68
CA SER A 161 -4.93 13.16 -8.89
C SER A 161 -4.84 13.84 -10.25
N GLY A 162 -3.66 14.32 -10.65
CA GLY A 162 -3.43 14.98 -11.94
C GLY A 162 -3.69 14.08 -13.15
N ILE A 163 -3.47 12.78 -13.04
CA ILE A 163 -3.74 11.79 -14.11
C ILE A 163 -5.12 11.13 -13.97
N GLY A 164 -5.92 11.51 -12.97
CA GLY A 164 -7.25 10.94 -12.74
C GLY A 164 -7.29 9.48 -12.32
N LYS A 165 -6.18 8.93 -11.78
CA LYS A 165 -6.07 7.54 -11.35
C LYS A 165 -6.98 7.29 -10.14
N GLN A 166 -7.76 6.21 -10.14
CA GLN A 166 -8.59 5.84 -8.99
C GLN A 166 -7.73 5.52 -7.76
N VAL A 167 -8.02 6.19 -6.64
CA VAL A 167 -7.26 6.06 -5.39
C VAL A 167 -8.18 5.77 -4.22
N TRP A 168 -7.76 4.81 -3.37
CA TRP A 168 -8.25 4.67 -2.01
C TRP A 168 -7.15 5.14 -1.06
N ILE A 169 -7.46 6.10 -0.20
CA ILE A 169 -6.53 6.57 0.84
C ILE A 169 -6.68 5.69 2.06
N ARG A 170 -5.57 5.20 2.60
CA ARG A 170 -5.53 4.36 3.79
C ARG A 170 -4.76 5.03 4.93
N ARG A 171 -5.30 4.90 6.14
CA ARG A 171 -4.70 5.43 7.36
C ARG A 171 -4.81 4.42 8.49
N VAL A 172 -3.68 3.96 9.02
CA VAL A 172 -3.64 3.13 10.22
C VAL A 172 -3.73 4.03 11.46
N ILE A 173 -4.64 3.71 12.36
CA ILE A 173 -4.85 4.41 13.62
C ILE A 173 -4.21 3.63 14.76
N VAL A 174 -3.18 4.24 15.33
CA VAL A 174 -2.47 3.77 16.54
C VAL A 174 -2.78 4.76 17.67
N PRO A 175 -3.51 4.34 18.73
CA PRO A 175 -3.85 5.22 19.84
C PRO A 175 -2.62 5.89 20.47
N GLY A 176 -2.70 7.19 20.66
CA GLY A 176 -1.61 8.02 21.22
C GLY A 176 -0.48 8.31 20.24
N LEU A 177 -0.55 7.83 18.98
CA LEU A 177 0.48 8.08 17.99
C LEU A 177 -0.09 8.71 16.70
N THR A 178 -1.04 8.05 16.03
CA THR A 178 -1.56 8.49 14.73
C THR A 178 -3.03 8.94 14.76
N ASP A 179 -3.63 8.98 15.95
CA ASP A 179 -5.02 9.37 16.23
C ASP A 179 -5.17 10.85 16.61
N GLY A 180 -4.09 11.64 16.50
CA GLY A 180 -4.08 13.06 16.83
C GLY A 180 -4.98 13.88 15.89
N GLU A 181 -5.88 14.70 16.48
CA GLU A 181 -6.93 15.42 15.75
C GLU A 181 -6.36 16.40 14.70
N ASP A 182 -5.30 17.14 15.04
CA ASP A 182 -4.70 18.13 14.13
C ASP A 182 -4.15 17.47 12.86
N ASP A 183 -3.39 16.39 12.99
CA ASP A 183 -2.83 15.68 11.84
C ASP A 183 -3.91 15.03 10.97
N LEU A 184 -4.94 14.45 11.60
CA LEU A 184 -6.08 13.87 10.88
C LEU A 184 -6.86 14.92 10.11
N ARG A 185 -7.11 16.09 10.70
CA ARG A 185 -7.80 17.22 10.07
C ARG A 185 -7.02 17.74 8.86
N ARG A 186 -5.71 18.00 9.03
CA ARG A 186 -4.82 18.43 7.94
C ARG A 186 -4.69 17.37 6.84
N THR A 187 -4.71 16.09 7.21
CA THR A 187 -4.77 14.99 6.22
C THR A 187 -6.07 15.06 5.42
N GLY A 188 -7.21 15.26 6.07
CA GLY A 188 -8.52 15.42 5.43
C GLY A 188 -8.58 16.63 4.50
N GLU A 189 -8.05 17.79 4.94
CA GLU A 189 -7.91 18.98 4.11
C GLU A 189 -7.07 18.73 2.86
N PHE A 190 -5.95 18.02 3.01
CA PHE A 190 -5.15 17.62 1.86
C PHE A 190 -5.92 16.69 0.92
N ILE A 191 -6.58 15.66 1.44
CA ILE A 191 -7.37 14.72 0.64
C ILE A 191 -8.46 15.45 -0.14
N SER A 192 -9.12 16.48 0.44
CA SER A 192 -10.15 17.26 -0.24
C SER A 192 -9.66 18.03 -1.46
N THR A 193 -8.34 18.26 -1.58
CA THR A 193 -7.73 18.86 -2.78
C THR A 193 -7.52 17.86 -3.92
N LEU A 194 -7.76 16.56 -3.69
CA LEU A 194 -7.55 15.49 -4.66
C LEU A 194 -8.90 15.09 -5.31
N GLY A 195 -9.01 15.24 -6.64
CA GLY A 195 -10.27 14.97 -7.36
C GLY A 195 -10.55 13.51 -7.69
N ASN A 196 -9.67 12.57 -7.29
CA ASN A 196 -9.67 11.18 -7.74
C ASN A 196 -9.88 10.15 -6.63
N VAL A 197 -10.06 10.59 -5.38
CA VAL A 197 -10.23 9.70 -4.23
C VAL A 197 -11.61 9.08 -4.22
N LYS A 198 -11.68 7.75 -4.30
CA LYS A 198 -12.92 6.97 -4.27
C LYS A 198 -13.30 6.50 -2.88
N LYS A 199 -12.31 6.27 -2.02
CA LYS A 199 -12.52 5.75 -0.67
C LYS A 199 -11.47 6.27 0.30
N ILE A 200 -11.86 6.51 1.53
CA ILE A 200 -10.95 6.76 2.66
C ILE A 200 -11.19 5.63 3.66
N GLU A 201 -10.16 4.85 3.91
CA GLU A 201 -10.17 3.72 4.84
C GLU A 201 -9.35 4.03 6.09
N VAL A 202 -10.00 3.93 7.21
CA VAL A 202 -9.37 3.96 8.53
C VAL A 202 -9.16 2.52 8.97
N LEU A 203 -7.91 2.14 9.18
CA LEU A 203 -7.52 0.79 9.55
C LEU A 203 -7.14 0.75 11.04
N PRO A 204 -7.71 -0.15 11.83
CA PRO A 204 -7.27 -0.32 13.21
C PRO A 204 -5.82 -0.83 13.26
N TYR A 205 -5.03 -0.27 14.16
CA TYR A 205 -3.80 -0.91 14.59
C TYR A 205 -4.12 -2.24 15.28
N HIS A 206 -3.29 -3.24 15.08
CA HIS A 206 -3.27 -4.49 15.86
C HIS A 206 -1.83 -5.02 15.96
N ASP A 207 -1.57 -5.81 16.96
CA ASP A 207 -0.23 -6.33 17.29
C ASP A 207 0.11 -7.69 16.65
N MET A 208 -0.70 -8.18 15.72
CA MET A 208 -0.51 -9.49 15.06
C MET A 208 0.86 -9.64 14.38
N GLY A 209 1.53 -8.53 14.06
CA GLY A 209 2.90 -8.53 13.53
C GLY A 209 4.00 -8.68 14.59
N ALA A 210 3.71 -8.51 15.89
CA ALA A 210 4.71 -8.42 16.96
C ALA A 210 5.63 -9.66 17.04
N ASP A 211 5.07 -10.86 16.82
CA ASP A 211 5.87 -12.10 16.82
C ASP A 211 6.91 -12.14 15.70
N LYS A 212 6.61 -11.54 14.54
CA LYS A 212 7.60 -11.42 13.47
C LYS A 212 8.74 -10.49 13.87
N TRP A 213 8.46 -9.37 14.55
CA TRP A 213 9.51 -8.49 15.08
C TRP A 213 10.43 -9.23 16.03
N ARG A 214 9.88 -9.96 17.01
CA ARG A 214 10.64 -10.75 17.98
C ARG A 214 11.48 -11.83 17.29
N SER A 215 10.91 -12.52 16.30
CA SER A 215 11.65 -13.58 15.55
C SER A 215 12.81 -13.03 14.73
N LEU A 216 12.75 -11.76 14.34
CA LEU A 216 13.82 -11.04 13.63
C LEU A 216 14.82 -10.37 14.59
N GLY A 217 14.65 -10.50 15.91
CA GLY A 217 15.48 -9.83 16.91
C GLY A 217 15.30 -8.30 16.93
N LEU A 218 14.14 -7.81 16.50
CA LEU A 218 13.78 -6.38 16.45
C LEU A 218 12.92 -6.03 17.67
N ASP A 219 13.18 -4.85 18.25
CA ASP A 219 12.35 -4.30 19.32
C ASP A 219 11.02 -3.80 18.76
N TYR A 220 9.91 -4.30 19.31
CA TYR A 220 8.57 -3.86 18.95
C TYR A 220 8.14 -2.69 19.85
N SER A 221 8.30 -1.47 19.37
CA SER A 221 8.09 -0.25 20.17
C SER A 221 6.65 0.02 20.59
N LEU A 222 5.68 -0.73 20.04
CA LEU A 222 4.26 -0.59 20.36
C LEU A 222 3.74 -1.68 21.31
N GLU A 223 4.63 -2.37 22.01
CA GLU A 223 4.25 -3.37 23.02
C GLU A 223 3.28 -2.75 24.04
N GLY A 224 2.14 -3.41 24.27
CA GLY A 224 1.10 -2.92 25.19
C GLY A 224 0.24 -1.76 24.67
N THR A 225 0.45 -1.29 23.46
CA THR A 225 -0.45 -0.30 22.83
C THR A 225 -1.82 -0.93 22.60
N PRO A 226 -2.92 -0.31 23.08
CA PRO A 226 -4.25 -0.86 22.91
C PRO A 226 -4.69 -0.85 21.44
N ILE A 227 -5.50 -1.84 21.06
CA ILE A 227 -6.21 -1.83 19.76
C ILE A 227 -7.30 -0.75 19.87
N PRO A 228 -7.42 0.17 18.87
CA PRO A 228 -8.45 1.19 18.91
C PRO A 228 -9.85 0.57 18.80
N ASP A 229 -10.79 1.06 19.59
CA ASP A 229 -12.19 0.68 19.54
C ASP A 229 -12.95 1.41 18.43
N ASP A 230 -14.19 0.98 18.16
CA ASP A 230 -15.04 1.56 17.11
C ASP A 230 -15.27 3.07 17.29
N PRO A 231 -15.54 3.62 18.51
CA PRO A 231 -15.65 5.05 18.71
C PRO A 231 -14.41 5.87 18.32
N ILE A 232 -13.21 5.36 18.59
CA ILE A 232 -11.95 5.99 18.16
C ILE A 232 -11.85 5.98 16.65
N LEU A 233 -12.12 4.85 16.01
CA LEU A 233 -12.05 4.70 14.55
C LEU A 233 -13.08 5.58 13.85
N GLU A 234 -14.31 5.65 14.37
CA GLU A 234 -15.37 6.51 13.84
C GLU A 234 -14.99 7.99 13.95
N ARG A 235 -14.50 8.43 15.09
CA ARG A 235 -13.99 9.80 15.29
C ARG A 235 -12.89 10.13 14.28
N CYS A 236 -11.89 9.26 14.11
CA CYS A 236 -10.79 9.46 13.17
C CYS A 236 -11.28 9.49 11.71
N SER A 237 -12.20 8.60 11.36
CA SER A 237 -12.84 8.58 10.03
C SER A 237 -13.59 9.89 9.74
N ASN A 238 -14.35 10.41 10.71
CA ASN A 238 -15.08 11.66 10.56
C ASN A 238 -14.14 12.85 10.37
N LEU A 239 -13.02 12.91 11.10
CA LEU A 239 -12.01 13.97 10.93
C LEU A 239 -11.38 13.95 9.53
N LEU A 240 -11.04 12.76 9.02
CA LEU A 240 -10.48 12.61 7.67
C LEU A 240 -11.48 12.98 6.56
N LYS A 241 -12.78 12.75 6.79
CA LYS A 241 -13.83 12.99 5.79
C LYS A 241 -14.46 14.39 5.88
N SER A 242 -14.36 15.06 7.02
CA SER A 242 -15.06 16.33 7.30
C SER A 242 -14.69 17.45 6.32
N ALA A 243 -13.45 17.47 5.83
CA ALA A 243 -13.00 18.44 4.84
C ALA A 243 -13.51 18.13 3.40
N SER A 244 -13.98 16.89 3.16
CA SER A 244 -14.48 16.46 1.84
C SER A 244 -15.97 16.75 1.64
N CYS A 245 -16.71 17.12 2.69
CA CYS A 245 -18.16 17.39 2.64
C CYS A 245 -18.53 18.85 2.32
N GLY A 246 -17.58 19.68 1.93
CA GLY A 246 -17.77 21.13 1.67
C GLY A 246 -17.85 21.54 0.20
N MET A 247 -18.04 20.59 -0.73
CA MET A 247 -18.26 20.88 -2.15
C MET A 247 -19.55 20.25 -2.65
#